data_bc79a1e5a00038dea5ca21249463f976
#
_entry.id   bc79a1e5a00038dea5ca21249463f976
#
_cell.length_a   1.000
_cell.length_b   1.000
_cell.length_c   1.000
_cell.angle_alpha   90.00
_cell.angle_beta   90.00
_cell.angle_gamma   90.00
#
_symmetry.space_group_name_H-M   'P 1'
#
loop_
_entity.id
_entity.type
_entity.pdbx_description
1 polymer ?
#
loop_
_entity_poly.entity_id
_entity_poly.type
_entity_poly.pdbx_seq_one_letter_code
_entity_poly.pdbx_strand_id
1 'polypeptide(L)'
;AESPEFADTVGIKAVDDYTLQYTCLSEKPYFDTVAAYNCLYPISQGMLDEIGVDGFKAATPENIWYNGAYTCTEYIQQNTKTLTKNPLYWDTDAKLFDSVTIKMVESADTAYQLYTTGELDRVDLSESNLMTIYNNESDPYHNQLVEKRPNKKSYQFHFNYDKLNDDQT
;
A
#
# COMPACT_ATOMS: atom_id res chain seq x y z
N ALA A 1 -4.39 -25.94 6.24
CA ALA A 1 -5.29 -26.56 7.21
C ALA A 1 -5.24 -25.69 8.46
N GLU A 2 -6.37 -25.09 8.83
CA GLU A 2 -6.53 -24.35 10.08
C GLU A 2 -6.30 -25.31 11.23
N SER A 3 -5.46 -24.91 12.20
CA SER A 3 -5.45 -25.66 13.46
C SER A 3 -6.83 -25.44 14.12
N PRO A 4 -7.47 -26.45 14.70
CA PRO A 4 -8.72 -26.29 15.44
C PRO A 4 -8.64 -25.17 16.49
N GLU A 5 -7.48 -24.96 17.07
CA GLU A 5 -7.17 -23.94 18.06
C GLU A 5 -7.26 -22.52 17.48
N PHE A 6 -6.93 -22.30 16.18
CA PHE A 6 -7.06 -21.01 15.53
C PHE A 6 -8.54 -20.62 15.37
N ALA A 7 -9.37 -21.53 14.89
CA ALA A 7 -10.81 -21.29 14.69
C ALA A 7 -11.54 -20.95 16.00
N ASP A 8 -11.10 -21.52 17.12
CA ASP A 8 -11.71 -21.31 18.44
C ASP A 8 -11.20 -20.05 19.16
N THR A 9 -9.99 -19.57 18.81
CA THR A 9 -9.34 -18.46 19.53
C THR A 9 -9.41 -17.13 18.76
N VAL A 10 -9.53 -17.18 17.45
CA VAL A 10 -9.59 -15.97 16.61
C VAL A 10 -11.05 -15.59 16.34
N GLY A 11 -11.43 -14.37 16.67
CA GLY A 11 -12.79 -13.87 16.52
C GLY A 11 -13.22 -13.60 15.05
N ILE A 12 -12.86 -14.51 14.12
CA ILE A 12 -13.23 -14.44 12.70
C ILE A 12 -14.03 -15.70 12.35
N LYS A 13 -15.24 -15.50 11.81
CA LYS A 13 -16.12 -16.62 11.47
C LYS A 13 -16.85 -16.35 10.16
N ALA A 14 -16.80 -17.30 9.23
CA ALA A 14 -17.73 -17.35 8.10
C ALA A 14 -19.08 -17.85 8.62
N VAL A 15 -20.10 -17.00 8.57
CA VAL A 15 -21.47 -17.31 9.01
C VAL A 15 -22.22 -18.07 7.91
N ASP A 16 -22.01 -17.62 6.68
CA ASP A 16 -22.50 -18.21 5.43
C ASP A 16 -21.55 -17.86 4.28
N ASP A 17 -21.91 -18.21 3.05
CA ASP A 17 -21.08 -18.02 1.85
C ASP A 17 -20.74 -16.55 1.55
N TYR A 18 -21.49 -15.60 2.10
CA TYR A 18 -21.36 -14.16 1.82
C TYR A 18 -21.18 -13.32 3.07
N THR A 19 -21.17 -13.94 4.26
CA THR A 19 -21.12 -13.21 5.54
C THR A 19 -19.88 -13.61 6.36
N LEU A 20 -18.99 -12.66 6.55
CA LEU A 20 -17.83 -12.78 7.42
C LEU A 20 -18.05 -11.96 8.69
N GLN A 21 -18.01 -12.59 9.84
CA GLN A 21 -18.18 -11.94 11.15
C GLN A 21 -16.84 -11.80 11.86
N TYR A 22 -16.57 -10.58 12.33
CA TYR A 22 -15.44 -10.30 13.22
C TYR A 22 -15.95 -10.01 14.63
N THR A 23 -15.35 -10.66 15.63
CA THR A 23 -15.65 -10.45 17.06
C THR A 23 -14.41 -9.88 17.73
N CYS A 24 -14.49 -8.65 18.20
CA CYS A 24 -13.40 -7.99 18.92
C CYS A 24 -13.51 -8.26 20.43
N LEU A 25 -12.36 -8.37 21.13
CA LEU A 25 -12.29 -8.55 22.57
C LEU A 25 -12.83 -7.34 23.36
N SER A 26 -12.91 -6.17 22.74
CA SER A 26 -13.47 -4.95 23.29
C SER A 26 -13.98 -4.06 22.16
N GLU A 27 -14.80 -3.07 22.48
CA GLU A 27 -15.29 -2.11 21.49
C GLU A 27 -14.15 -1.43 20.73
N LYS A 28 -14.23 -1.48 19.40
CA LYS A 28 -13.26 -0.90 18.47
C LYS A 28 -14.00 -0.05 17.44
N PRO A 29 -14.36 1.19 17.76
CA PRO A 29 -15.15 2.05 16.86
C PRO A 29 -14.46 2.37 15.53
N TYR A 30 -13.17 2.09 15.43
CA TYR A 30 -12.35 2.27 14.22
C TYR A 30 -12.11 0.96 13.45
N PHE A 31 -12.79 -0.13 13.78
CA PHE A 31 -12.52 -1.46 13.20
C PHE A 31 -12.79 -1.50 11.69
N ASP A 32 -13.75 -0.75 11.19
CA ASP A 32 -14.01 -0.57 9.76
C ASP A 32 -12.76 -0.14 9.00
N THR A 33 -11.99 0.79 9.58
CA THR A 33 -10.71 1.23 8.99
C THR A 33 -9.60 0.18 9.10
N VAL A 34 -9.64 -0.66 10.14
CA VAL A 34 -8.71 -1.79 10.29
C VAL A 34 -9.03 -2.89 9.29
N ALA A 35 -10.32 -3.16 9.05
CA ALA A 35 -10.75 -4.16 8.07
C ALA A 35 -10.30 -3.84 6.63
N ALA A 36 -10.06 -2.55 6.33
CA ALA A 36 -9.50 -2.12 5.05
C ALA A 36 -7.95 -2.21 4.99
N TYR A 37 -7.29 -2.73 6.01
CA TYR A 37 -5.83 -2.85 6.03
C TYR A 37 -5.38 -4.11 5.30
N ASN A 38 -4.23 -4.03 4.63
CA ASN A 38 -3.73 -5.09 3.74
C ASN A 38 -3.55 -6.47 4.40
N CYS A 39 -3.31 -6.53 5.72
CA CYS A 39 -3.20 -7.80 6.44
C CYS A 39 -4.54 -8.56 6.57
N LEU A 40 -5.66 -7.90 6.30
CA LEU A 40 -7.00 -8.51 6.32
C LEU A 40 -7.58 -8.71 4.91
N TYR A 41 -6.80 -8.46 3.86
CA TYR A 41 -7.27 -8.73 2.50
C TYR A 41 -7.46 -10.23 2.28
N PRO A 42 -8.58 -10.62 1.67
CA PRO A 42 -8.85 -12.01 1.37
C PRO A 42 -7.88 -12.56 0.31
N ILE A 43 -7.47 -13.80 0.49
CA ILE A 43 -6.67 -14.54 -0.48
C ILE A 43 -7.57 -15.62 -1.08
N SER A 44 -7.54 -15.77 -2.41
CA SER A 44 -8.32 -16.80 -3.08
C SER A 44 -7.83 -18.19 -2.71
N GLN A 45 -8.74 -19.06 -2.23
CA GLN A 45 -8.42 -20.46 -1.99
C GLN A 45 -8.04 -21.17 -3.30
N GLY A 46 -8.75 -20.86 -4.41
CA GLY A 46 -8.42 -21.43 -5.72
C GLY A 46 -7.00 -21.10 -6.18
N MET A 47 -6.53 -19.87 -5.91
CA MET A 47 -5.15 -19.51 -6.20
C MET A 47 -4.17 -20.32 -5.33
N LEU A 48 -4.45 -20.46 -4.02
CA LEU A 48 -3.59 -21.24 -3.13
C LEU A 48 -3.57 -22.74 -3.48
N ASP A 49 -4.68 -23.28 -3.97
CA ASP A 49 -4.76 -24.66 -4.45
C ASP A 49 -3.93 -24.88 -5.72
N GLU A 50 -3.83 -23.85 -6.57
CA GLU A 50 -3.05 -23.90 -7.82
C GLU A 50 -1.54 -23.74 -7.58
N ILE A 51 -1.13 -22.70 -6.85
CA ILE A 51 0.29 -22.34 -6.69
C ILE A 51 0.89 -22.73 -5.33
N GLY A 52 0.07 -23.11 -4.37
CA GLY A 52 0.48 -23.40 -3.00
C GLY A 52 0.93 -22.18 -2.20
N VAL A 53 1.16 -22.36 -0.90
CA VAL A 53 1.62 -21.27 0.00
C VAL A 53 3.01 -20.76 -0.40
N ASP A 54 3.91 -21.65 -0.80
CA ASP A 54 5.26 -21.25 -1.21
C ASP A 54 5.27 -20.56 -2.58
N GLY A 55 4.40 -20.99 -3.51
CA GLY A 55 4.17 -20.27 -4.76
C GLY A 55 3.58 -18.88 -4.53
N PHE A 56 2.67 -18.73 -3.55
CA PHE A 56 2.15 -17.41 -3.17
C PHE A 56 3.24 -16.48 -2.61
N LYS A 57 4.15 -16.98 -1.77
CA LYS A 57 5.29 -16.20 -1.25
C LYS A 57 6.27 -15.77 -2.35
N ALA A 58 6.39 -16.57 -3.39
CA ALA A 58 7.23 -16.30 -4.56
C ALA A 58 6.41 -15.79 -5.76
N ALA A 59 5.23 -15.23 -5.52
CA ALA A 59 4.34 -14.81 -6.58
C ALA A 59 4.96 -13.71 -7.46
N THR A 60 4.74 -13.85 -8.76
CA THR A 60 5.11 -12.88 -9.77
C THR A 60 3.84 -12.25 -10.39
N PRO A 61 3.94 -11.14 -11.13
CA PRO A 61 2.78 -10.56 -11.80
C PRO A 61 2.01 -11.54 -12.68
N GLU A 62 2.66 -12.56 -13.22
CA GLU A 62 2.09 -13.51 -14.16
C GLU A 62 1.29 -14.63 -13.49
N ASN A 63 1.62 -14.98 -12.24
CA ASN A 63 1.03 -16.13 -11.55
C ASN A 63 0.14 -15.77 -10.37
N ILE A 64 0.00 -14.48 -10.01
CA ILE A 64 -0.91 -14.01 -8.98
C ILE A 64 -2.28 -13.67 -9.55
N TRP A 65 -3.35 -13.98 -8.82
CA TRP A 65 -4.70 -13.60 -9.22
C TRP A 65 -5.04 -12.19 -8.73
N TYR A 66 -5.75 -11.43 -9.58
CA TYR A 66 -6.11 -10.05 -9.33
C TYR A 66 -7.62 -9.89 -9.14
N ASN A 67 -8.04 -9.21 -8.08
CA ASN A 67 -9.42 -8.77 -7.88
C ASN A 67 -9.54 -7.24 -7.79
N GLY A 68 -8.44 -6.52 -7.87
CA GLY A 68 -8.39 -5.06 -7.80
C GLY A 68 -8.63 -4.38 -9.13
N ALA A 69 -8.67 -3.04 -9.11
CA ALA A 69 -8.92 -2.19 -10.27
C ALA A 69 -7.83 -2.29 -11.37
N TYR A 70 -6.64 -2.76 -11.01
CA TYR A 70 -5.50 -2.89 -11.89
C TYR A 70 -4.85 -4.27 -11.77
N THR A 71 -4.24 -4.71 -12.87
CA THR A 71 -3.31 -5.83 -12.94
C THR A 71 -1.91 -5.32 -13.17
N CYS A 72 -0.89 -5.97 -12.60
CA CYS A 72 0.50 -5.65 -12.88
C CYS A 72 0.92 -6.34 -14.18
N THR A 73 1.13 -5.59 -15.24
CA THR A 73 1.47 -6.13 -16.56
C THR A 73 2.96 -6.11 -16.86
N GLU A 74 3.72 -5.34 -16.07
CA GLU A 74 5.17 -5.30 -16.14
C GLU A 74 5.76 -5.04 -14.77
N TYR A 75 6.81 -5.76 -14.42
CA TYR A 75 7.55 -5.55 -13.20
C TYR A 75 9.05 -5.72 -13.45
N ILE A 76 9.76 -4.61 -13.48
CA ILE A 76 11.23 -4.58 -13.54
C ILE A 76 11.72 -4.19 -12.15
N GLN A 77 12.34 -5.15 -11.45
CA GLN A 77 12.81 -4.96 -10.09
C GLN A 77 13.69 -3.72 -9.96
N GLN A 78 13.45 -2.88 -8.93
CA GLN A 78 14.17 -1.65 -8.66
C GLN A 78 14.13 -0.60 -9.80
N ASN A 79 13.22 -0.74 -10.74
CA ASN A 79 13.09 0.17 -11.87
C ASN A 79 11.64 0.62 -12.06
N THR A 80 10.78 -0.27 -12.57
CA THR A 80 9.45 0.14 -13.03
C THR A 80 8.40 -0.91 -12.71
N LYS A 81 7.19 -0.44 -12.36
CA LYS A 81 5.96 -1.24 -12.35
C LYS A 81 4.95 -0.60 -13.27
N THR A 82 4.38 -1.37 -14.18
CA THR A 82 3.26 -0.94 -15.01
C THR A 82 2.00 -1.68 -14.58
N LEU A 83 1.00 -0.90 -14.21
CA LEU A 83 -0.32 -1.36 -13.83
C LEU A 83 -1.28 -1.01 -14.96
N THR A 84 -2.04 -1.99 -15.45
CA THR A 84 -3.04 -1.79 -16.50
C THR A 84 -4.43 -2.04 -15.93
N LYS A 85 -5.41 -1.28 -16.38
CA LYS A 85 -6.81 -1.40 -15.97
C LYS A 85 -7.28 -2.85 -16.07
N ASN A 86 -7.85 -3.38 -14.99
CA ASN A 86 -8.39 -4.73 -14.95
C ASN A 86 -9.79 -4.76 -15.59
N PRO A 87 -9.97 -5.44 -16.72
CA PRO A 87 -11.27 -5.50 -17.40
C PRO A 87 -12.33 -6.30 -16.62
N LEU A 88 -11.90 -7.09 -15.63
CA LEU A 88 -12.78 -7.91 -14.78
C LEU A 88 -13.05 -7.22 -13.41
N TYR A 89 -12.65 -5.97 -13.26
CA TYR A 89 -12.93 -5.25 -12.02
C TYR A 89 -14.43 -5.06 -11.81
N TRP A 90 -14.91 -5.33 -10.62
CA TRP A 90 -16.34 -5.34 -10.28
C TRP A 90 -17.04 -3.98 -10.43
N ASP A 91 -16.31 -2.87 -10.18
CA ASP A 91 -16.85 -1.52 -10.31
C ASP A 91 -16.59 -0.99 -11.72
N THR A 92 -17.57 -1.21 -12.60
CA THR A 92 -17.52 -0.79 -14.01
C THR A 92 -17.61 0.72 -14.20
N ASP A 93 -18.12 1.45 -13.20
CA ASP A 93 -18.30 2.90 -13.25
C ASP A 93 -17.09 3.66 -12.68
N ALA A 94 -16.12 2.95 -12.13
CA ALA A 94 -14.89 3.53 -11.59
C ALA A 94 -14.13 4.27 -12.68
N LYS A 95 -13.83 5.57 -12.42
CA LYS A 95 -13.01 6.39 -13.31
C LYS A 95 -11.54 6.05 -13.11
N LEU A 96 -11.03 5.12 -13.88
CA LEU A 96 -9.66 4.63 -13.81
C LEU A 96 -8.83 5.13 -15.00
N PHE A 97 -7.55 5.37 -14.79
CA PHE A 97 -6.58 5.50 -15.88
C PHE A 97 -6.45 4.15 -16.60
N ASP A 98 -6.17 4.17 -17.89
CA ASP A 98 -5.94 2.93 -18.65
C ASP A 98 -4.68 2.21 -18.20
N SER A 99 -3.64 2.98 -17.86
CA SER A 99 -2.41 2.46 -17.25
C SER A 99 -1.80 3.46 -16.27
N VAL A 100 -1.04 2.93 -15.30
CA VAL A 100 -0.25 3.69 -14.33
C VAL A 100 1.15 3.09 -14.29
N THR A 101 2.15 3.89 -14.63
CA THR A 101 3.56 3.49 -14.55
C THR A 101 4.20 4.09 -13.30
N ILE A 102 4.74 3.25 -12.44
CA ILE A 102 5.44 3.65 -11.21
C ILE A 102 6.93 3.48 -11.45
N LYS A 103 7.68 4.60 -11.53
CA LYS A 103 9.13 4.61 -11.62
C LYS A 103 9.73 4.59 -10.20
N MET A 104 10.69 3.73 -9.95
CA MET A 104 11.46 3.70 -8.71
C MET A 104 12.67 4.61 -8.86
N VAL A 105 12.61 5.80 -8.26
CA VAL A 105 13.69 6.80 -8.29
C VAL A 105 14.23 6.94 -6.88
N GLU A 106 15.53 6.75 -6.70
CA GLU A 106 16.17 6.73 -5.37
C GLU A 106 16.14 8.11 -4.68
N SER A 107 16.29 9.19 -5.45
CA SER A 107 16.35 10.55 -4.93
C SER A 107 15.07 11.32 -5.22
N ALA A 108 14.47 11.93 -4.19
CA ALA A 108 13.32 12.82 -4.34
C ALA A 108 13.65 14.05 -5.23
N ASP A 109 14.88 14.55 -5.20
CA ASP A 109 15.30 15.66 -6.04
C ASP A 109 15.39 15.25 -7.51
N THR A 110 15.89 14.04 -7.81
CA THR A 110 15.86 13.49 -9.17
C THR A 110 14.43 13.25 -9.64
N ALA A 111 13.55 12.74 -8.78
CA ALA A 111 12.15 12.55 -9.11
C ALA A 111 11.46 13.91 -9.39
N TYR A 112 11.79 14.95 -8.63
CA TYR A 112 11.29 16.30 -8.91
C TYR A 112 11.77 16.84 -10.26
N GLN A 113 13.03 16.61 -10.65
CA GLN A 113 13.52 16.97 -11.96
C GLN A 113 12.77 16.26 -13.09
N LEU A 114 12.49 14.96 -12.94
CA LEU A 114 11.68 14.20 -13.90
C LEU A 114 10.24 14.75 -14.02
N TYR A 115 9.67 15.23 -12.92
CA TYR A 115 8.38 15.90 -12.93
C TYR A 115 8.45 17.22 -13.71
N THR A 116 9.47 18.06 -13.49
CA THR A 116 9.62 19.35 -14.17
C THR A 116 9.90 19.20 -15.66
N THR A 117 10.46 18.07 -16.09
CA THR A 117 10.67 17.75 -17.52
C THR A 117 9.46 17.05 -18.16
N GLY A 118 8.41 16.77 -17.39
CA GLY A 118 7.20 16.13 -17.89
C GLY A 118 7.28 14.60 -18.02
N GLU A 119 8.30 13.98 -17.43
CA GLU A 119 8.46 12.53 -17.44
C GLU A 119 7.67 11.83 -16.31
N LEU A 120 7.23 12.59 -15.31
CA LEU A 120 6.35 12.14 -14.23
C LEU A 120 5.15 13.07 -14.09
N ASP A 121 3.97 12.52 -13.89
CA ASP A 121 2.73 13.26 -13.63
C ASP A 121 2.57 13.59 -12.13
N ARG A 122 3.29 12.88 -11.28
CA ARG A 122 3.23 13.04 -9.83
C ARG A 122 4.55 12.67 -9.18
N VAL A 123 4.92 13.43 -8.14
CA VAL A 123 6.11 13.19 -7.32
C VAL A 123 5.84 13.55 -5.86
N ASP A 124 6.47 12.83 -4.94
CA ASP A 124 6.56 13.25 -3.54
C ASP A 124 7.84 14.09 -3.38
N LEU A 125 7.70 15.30 -2.83
CA LEU A 125 8.79 16.28 -2.74
C LEU A 125 9.70 16.03 -1.54
N SER A 126 10.99 16.35 -1.69
CA SER A 126 11.86 16.56 -0.54
C SER A 126 11.44 17.81 0.24
N GLU A 127 11.82 17.90 1.52
CA GLU A 127 11.50 19.07 2.35
C GLU A 127 12.04 20.37 1.73
N SER A 128 13.25 20.35 1.19
CA SER A 128 13.87 21.52 0.55
C SER A 128 13.09 21.99 -0.66
N ASN A 129 12.70 21.09 -1.56
CA ASN A 129 11.91 21.43 -2.74
C ASN A 129 10.51 21.93 -2.35
N LEU A 130 9.88 21.26 -1.36
CA LEU A 130 8.59 21.68 -0.85
C LEU A 130 8.64 23.11 -0.29
N MET A 131 9.61 23.43 0.57
CA MET A 131 9.72 24.75 1.16
C MET A 131 10.05 25.84 0.13
N THR A 132 10.84 25.52 -0.90
CA THR A 132 11.14 26.44 -2.01
C THR A 132 9.87 26.81 -2.78
N ILE A 133 9.08 25.81 -3.16
CA ILE A 133 7.84 26.02 -3.93
C ILE A 133 6.76 26.69 -3.05
N TYR A 134 6.60 26.20 -1.81
CA TYR A 134 5.58 26.70 -0.89
C TYR A 134 5.76 28.17 -0.53
N ASN A 135 7.00 28.62 -0.31
CA ASN A 135 7.33 30.02 0.06
C ASN A 135 7.36 30.96 -1.13
N ASN A 136 7.21 30.49 -2.36
CA ASN A 136 7.23 31.28 -3.58
C ASN A 136 5.90 31.18 -4.35
N GLU A 137 4.97 32.08 -4.08
CA GLU A 137 3.67 32.12 -4.77
C GLU A 137 3.76 32.30 -6.29
N SER A 138 4.90 32.79 -6.79
CA SER A 138 5.17 32.96 -8.22
C SER A 138 5.78 31.70 -8.86
N ASP A 139 6.06 30.65 -8.09
CA ASP A 139 6.56 29.40 -8.61
C ASP A 139 5.49 28.71 -9.48
N PRO A 140 5.83 28.24 -10.69
CA PRO A 140 4.86 27.60 -11.58
C PRO A 140 4.19 26.36 -11.02
N TYR A 141 4.79 25.73 -10.00
CA TYR A 141 4.28 24.52 -9.35
C TYR A 141 3.58 24.80 -8.01
N HIS A 142 3.57 26.06 -7.52
CA HIS A 142 2.97 26.41 -6.23
C HIS A 142 1.51 25.95 -6.12
N ASN A 143 0.70 26.20 -7.13
CA ASN A 143 -0.72 25.83 -7.18
C ASN A 143 -0.96 24.34 -7.48
N GLN A 144 0.10 23.57 -7.72
CA GLN A 144 0.03 22.12 -7.94
C GLN A 144 0.37 21.33 -6.68
N LEU A 145 0.75 22.01 -5.58
CA LEU A 145 1.01 21.37 -4.30
C LEU A 145 -0.27 20.76 -3.73
N VAL A 146 -0.19 19.48 -3.39
CA VAL A 146 -1.26 18.75 -2.71
C VAL A 146 -0.78 18.35 -1.32
N GLU A 147 -1.41 18.91 -0.29
CA GLU A 147 -1.11 18.54 1.09
C GLU A 147 -1.62 17.12 1.37
N LYS A 148 -0.72 16.24 1.78
CA LYS A 148 -1.04 14.89 2.22
C LYS A 148 -0.94 14.84 3.74
N ARG A 149 -2.06 14.93 4.43
CA ARG A 149 -2.08 14.83 5.89
C ARG A 149 -1.75 13.40 6.32
N PRO A 150 -0.69 13.19 7.15
CA PRO A 150 -0.38 11.88 7.67
C PRO A 150 -1.54 11.37 8.54
N ASN A 151 -2.15 10.27 8.13
CA ASN A 151 -3.29 9.71 8.82
C ASN A 151 -2.80 8.81 9.97
N LYS A 152 -3.02 9.24 11.21
CA LYS A 152 -2.92 8.39 12.42
C LYS A 152 -1.57 7.67 12.60
N LYS A 153 -0.46 8.26 12.15
CA LYS A 153 0.90 7.74 12.37
C LYS A 153 1.60 8.56 13.44
N SER A 154 2.25 7.90 14.38
CA SER A 154 3.21 8.49 15.31
C SER A 154 4.61 7.97 14.99
N TYR A 155 5.60 8.84 15.12
CA TYR A 155 7.00 8.44 15.03
C TYR A 155 7.54 8.32 16.46
N GLN A 156 8.20 7.19 16.74
CA GLN A 156 8.75 6.92 18.06
C GLN A 156 10.22 6.54 17.93
N PHE A 157 11.03 7.04 18.86
CA PHE A 157 12.40 6.62 19.02
C PHE A 157 12.47 5.56 20.13
N HIS A 158 13.01 4.41 19.82
CA HIS A 158 13.23 3.35 20.79
C HIS A 158 14.72 3.22 21.06
N PHE A 159 15.10 3.40 22.32
CA PHE A 159 16.47 3.20 22.78
C PHE A 159 16.64 1.76 23.23
N ASN A 160 17.71 1.13 22.82
CA ASN A 160 18.06 -0.19 23.31
C ASN A 160 18.84 -0.05 24.63
N TYR A 161 18.11 -0.02 25.75
CA TYR A 161 18.68 0.17 27.08
C TYR A 161 19.65 -0.94 27.49
N ASP A 162 19.52 -2.15 26.96
CA ASP A 162 20.46 -3.26 27.25
C ASP A 162 21.85 -3.01 26.68
N LYS A 163 21.98 -2.09 25.73
CA LYS A 163 23.24 -1.70 25.10
C LYS A 163 23.78 -0.34 25.54
N LEU A 164 23.00 0.39 26.33
CA LEU A 164 23.45 1.66 26.90
C LEU A 164 24.14 1.36 28.24
N ASN A 165 25.30 1.95 28.44
CA ASN A 165 25.95 1.95 29.75
C ASN A 165 25.42 3.09 30.60
N ASP A 166 25.71 3.05 31.92
CA ASP A 166 25.22 4.03 32.90
C ASP A 166 25.65 5.49 32.59
N ASP A 167 26.73 5.66 31.82
CA ASP A 167 27.24 6.99 31.42
C ASP A 167 26.48 7.58 30.21
N GLN A 168 25.58 6.80 29.55
CA GLN A 168 24.81 7.21 28.36
C GLN A 168 23.32 7.42 28.66
N THR A 169 22.89 7.08 29.85
CA THR A 169 21.52 7.30 30.35
C THR A 169 21.47 8.52 31.25
#